data_5a4c7bbd2c1634b8779a5a04b7ceb5eb
#
_entry.id   5a4c7bbd2c1634b8779a5a04b7ceb5eb
#
_cell.length_a   1.000
_cell.length_b   1.000
_cell.length_c   1.000
_cell.angle_alpha   90.00
_cell.angle_beta   90.00
_cell.angle_gamma   90.00
#
_symmetry.space_group_name_H-M   'P 1'
#
loop_
_entity.id
_entity.type
_entity.pdbx_description
1 polymer ?
#
loop_
_entity_poly.entity_id
_entity_poly.type
_entity_poly.pdbx_seq_one_letter_code
_entity_poly.pdbx_strand_id
1 'polypeptide(L)'
;MNTTTDRYLTRRGVKNLKKQVTKIDKELTKLENSLKTTEASKDSRFVIDNILSRIEQLKSEKREIKQVLANSKVLPRKRDRLYVALGSIVDLIDAKGRLMTLMIVDSIEANPSNGKISANSPLGESLIGKTIQETISLTIGCRKTELQLVAIR
;
A
#
# COMPACT_ATOMS: atom_id res chain seq x y z
N MET A 1 20.39 -4.61 15.33
CA MET A 1 20.31 -5.47 14.14
C MET A 1 19.21 -4.91 13.24
N ASN A 2 19.56 -4.22 12.18
CA ASN A 2 18.62 -3.81 11.18
C ASN A 2 18.26 -5.02 10.33
N THR A 3 17.17 -5.69 10.66
CA THR A 3 16.52 -6.60 9.74
C THR A 3 15.95 -5.75 8.62
N THR A 4 16.74 -5.55 7.58
CA THR A 4 16.26 -5.02 6.31
C THR A 4 15.34 -6.10 5.75
N THR A 5 14.08 -6.08 6.16
CA THR A 5 13.06 -6.97 5.59
C THR A 5 12.94 -6.58 4.13
N ASP A 6 13.44 -7.43 3.24
CA ASP A 6 13.31 -7.25 1.79
C ASP A 6 11.84 -7.01 1.47
N ARG A 7 11.53 -5.79 1.07
CA ARG A 7 10.17 -5.39 0.73
C ARG A 7 9.93 -5.66 -0.74
N TYR A 8 8.84 -6.32 -1.05
CA TYR A 8 8.48 -6.67 -2.43
C TYR A 8 7.22 -5.93 -2.85
N LEU A 9 7.30 -5.20 -3.95
CA LEU A 9 6.22 -4.42 -4.51
C LEU A 9 5.75 -4.99 -5.85
N THR A 10 4.46 -4.82 -6.12
CA THR A 10 3.93 -5.10 -7.46
C THR A 10 4.43 -4.03 -8.44
N ARG A 11 4.51 -4.37 -9.72
CA ARG A 11 4.87 -3.38 -10.77
C ARG A 11 3.92 -2.20 -10.79
N ARG A 12 2.64 -2.46 -10.54
CA ARG A 12 1.62 -1.41 -10.45
C ARG A 12 1.83 -0.54 -9.22
N GLY A 13 2.21 -1.12 -8.09
CA GLY A 13 2.56 -0.40 -6.87
C GLY A 13 3.75 0.53 -7.06
N VAL A 14 4.84 0.04 -7.66
CA VAL A 14 6.00 0.87 -8.01
C VAL A 14 5.59 2.03 -8.92
N LYS A 15 4.77 1.78 -9.95
CA LYS A 15 4.27 2.84 -10.84
C LYS A 15 3.43 3.87 -10.09
N ASN A 16 2.58 3.43 -9.17
CA ASN A 16 1.74 4.32 -8.36
C ASN A 16 2.58 5.18 -7.41
N LEU A 17 3.55 4.60 -6.72
CA LEU A 17 4.47 5.34 -5.85
C LEU A 17 5.27 6.38 -6.62
N LYS A 18 5.77 6.04 -7.81
CA LYS A 18 6.43 7.02 -8.69
C LYS A 18 5.49 8.17 -9.10
N LYS A 19 4.23 7.87 -9.40
CA LYS A 19 3.22 8.91 -9.68
C LYS A 19 2.95 9.80 -8.47
N GLN A 20 2.93 9.24 -7.26
CA GLN A 20 2.79 10.01 -6.03
C GLN A 20 3.96 10.98 -5.85
N VAL A 21 5.20 10.55 -6.06
CA VAL A 21 6.38 11.42 -6.02
C VAL A 21 6.24 12.58 -7.02
N THR A 22 5.83 12.29 -8.26
CA THR A 22 5.61 13.34 -9.28
C THR A 22 4.51 14.33 -8.87
N LYS A 23 3.46 13.84 -8.19
CA LYS A 23 2.37 14.67 -7.70
C LYS A 23 2.83 15.60 -6.58
N ILE A 24 3.62 15.07 -5.65
CA ILE A 24 4.24 15.83 -4.57
C ILE A 24 5.19 16.89 -5.13
N ASP A 25 6.00 16.56 -6.13
CA ASP A 25 6.91 17.54 -6.78
C ASP A 25 6.16 18.72 -7.40
N LYS A 26 5.03 18.44 -8.05
CA LYS A 26 4.16 19.50 -8.60
C LYS A 26 3.54 20.37 -7.51
N GLU A 27 3.11 19.79 -6.40
CA GLU A 27 2.56 20.51 -5.25
C GLU A 27 3.64 21.36 -4.57
N LEU A 28 4.85 20.81 -4.38
CA LEU A 28 5.99 21.54 -3.84
C LEU A 28 6.32 22.77 -4.67
N THR A 29 6.41 22.62 -6.00
CA THR A 29 6.68 23.75 -6.91
C THR A 29 5.63 24.85 -6.79
N LYS A 30 4.35 24.47 -6.67
CA LYS A 30 3.25 25.45 -6.47
C LYS A 30 3.38 26.20 -5.14
N LEU A 31 3.67 25.48 -4.05
CA LEU A 31 3.81 26.06 -2.73
C LEU A 31 5.05 26.98 -2.64
N GLU A 32 6.18 26.57 -3.22
CA GLU A 32 7.40 27.39 -3.29
C GLU A 32 7.17 28.68 -4.09
N ASN A 33 6.41 28.63 -5.18
CA ASN A 33 6.03 29.84 -5.92
C ASN A 33 5.06 30.72 -5.11
N SER A 34 4.09 30.13 -4.41
CA SER A 34 3.18 30.86 -3.53
C SER A 34 3.94 31.53 -2.38
N LEU A 35 4.95 30.88 -1.82
CA LEU A 35 5.79 31.44 -0.79
C LEU A 35 6.50 32.71 -1.25
N LYS A 36 7.13 32.68 -2.44
CA LYS A 36 7.81 33.83 -3.04
C LYS A 36 6.88 35.02 -3.26
N THR A 37 5.63 34.78 -3.67
CA THR A 37 4.64 35.85 -3.86
C THR A 37 4.11 36.39 -2.55
N THR A 38 3.98 35.55 -1.52
CA THR A 38 3.48 35.94 -0.18
C THR A 38 4.54 36.71 0.62
N GLU A 39 5.82 36.36 0.50
CA GLU A 39 6.93 37.11 1.14
C GLU A 39 7.03 38.56 0.67
N ALA A 40 6.54 38.84 -0.54
CA ALA A 40 6.48 40.21 -1.06
C ALA A 40 5.36 41.08 -0.43
N SER A 41 4.41 40.47 0.28
CA SER A 41 3.31 41.16 0.97
C SER A 41 3.50 41.13 2.51
N LYS A 42 3.55 42.29 3.15
CA LYS A 42 3.94 42.46 4.56
C LYS A 42 3.01 41.87 5.63
N ASP A 43 1.90 41.23 5.27
CA ASP A 43 0.79 40.95 6.23
C ASP A 43 0.52 39.49 6.56
N SER A 44 1.47 38.54 6.33
CA SER A 44 1.06 37.16 6.34
C SER A 44 2.02 36.15 6.99
N ARG A 45 2.58 36.48 8.17
CA ARG A 45 3.41 35.49 8.92
C ARG A 45 2.70 34.17 9.11
N PHE A 46 1.42 34.17 9.49
CA PHE A 46 0.64 32.95 9.69
C PHE A 46 0.47 32.13 8.39
N VAL A 47 0.28 32.80 7.26
CA VAL A 47 0.16 32.15 5.94
C VAL A 47 1.50 31.56 5.53
N ILE A 48 2.60 32.29 5.73
CA ILE A 48 3.96 31.83 5.47
C ILE A 48 4.29 30.59 6.29
N ASP A 49 4.01 30.60 7.59
CA ASP A 49 4.26 29.47 8.50
C ASP A 49 3.47 28.22 8.07
N ASN A 50 2.22 28.38 7.67
CA ASN A 50 1.41 27.27 7.15
C ASN A 50 1.97 26.70 5.85
N ILE A 51 2.42 27.55 4.93
CA ILE A 51 3.04 27.10 3.66
C ILE A 51 4.36 26.35 3.94
N LEU A 52 5.20 26.89 4.82
CA LEU A 52 6.47 26.25 5.21
C LEU A 52 6.25 24.89 5.86
N SER A 53 5.29 24.79 6.80
CA SER A 53 4.92 23.52 7.44
C SER A 53 4.44 22.49 6.42
N ARG A 54 3.64 22.91 5.44
CA ARG A 54 3.16 22.02 4.38
C ARG A 54 4.28 21.55 3.46
N ILE A 55 5.22 22.46 3.11
CA ILE A 55 6.40 22.11 2.31
C ILE A 55 7.26 21.07 3.04
N GLU A 56 7.49 21.24 4.33
CA GLU A 56 8.29 20.31 5.14
C GLU A 56 7.63 18.93 5.22
N GLN A 57 6.32 18.90 5.44
CA GLN A 57 5.53 17.66 5.45
C GLN A 57 5.63 16.91 4.11
N LEU A 58 5.47 17.60 2.99
CA LEU A 58 5.57 17.01 1.65
C LEU A 58 6.99 16.52 1.34
N LYS A 59 8.01 17.23 1.76
CA LYS A 59 9.41 16.80 1.63
C LYS A 59 9.70 15.54 2.43
N SER A 60 9.12 15.41 3.63
CA SER A 60 9.23 14.20 4.46
C SER A 60 8.54 13.02 3.79
N GLU A 61 7.28 13.18 3.35
CA GLU A 61 6.53 12.14 2.64
C GLU A 61 7.26 11.67 1.37
N LYS A 62 7.80 12.62 0.58
CA LYS A 62 8.60 12.29 -0.60
C LYS A 62 9.83 11.46 -0.26
N ARG A 63 10.54 11.79 0.82
CA ARG A 63 11.72 11.02 1.28
C ARG A 63 11.34 9.59 1.65
N GLU A 64 10.26 9.41 2.39
CA GLU A 64 9.76 8.09 2.79
C GLU A 64 9.42 7.23 1.57
N ILE A 65 8.68 7.78 0.60
CA ILE A 65 8.33 7.06 -0.63
C ILE A 65 9.59 6.70 -1.43
N LYS A 66 10.53 7.62 -1.57
CA LYS A 66 11.81 7.35 -2.26
C LYS A 66 12.63 6.27 -1.56
N GLN A 67 12.67 6.27 -0.23
CA GLN A 67 13.36 5.25 0.56
C GLN A 67 12.71 3.88 0.37
N VAL A 68 11.38 3.81 0.37
CA VAL A 68 10.65 2.58 0.06
C VAL A 68 10.97 2.07 -1.33
N LEU A 69 10.96 2.94 -2.35
CA LEU A 69 11.31 2.57 -3.72
C LEU A 69 12.74 2.07 -3.86
N ALA A 70 13.69 2.70 -3.15
CA ALA A 70 15.10 2.31 -3.18
C ALA A 70 15.35 0.95 -2.51
N ASN A 71 14.62 0.64 -1.44
CA ASN A 71 14.79 -0.57 -0.64
C ASN A 71 13.83 -1.71 -1.02
N SER A 72 13.08 -1.55 -2.10
CA SER A 72 12.09 -2.53 -2.53
C SER A 72 12.52 -3.26 -3.79
N LYS A 73 12.16 -4.53 -3.87
CA LYS A 73 12.30 -5.37 -5.06
C LYS A 73 10.96 -5.50 -5.77
N VAL A 74 10.99 -5.62 -7.08
CA VAL A 74 9.76 -5.83 -7.86
C VAL A 74 9.44 -7.32 -7.90
N LEU A 75 8.19 -7.67 -7.61
CA LEU A 75 7.71 -9.05 -7.70
C LEU A 75 7.91 -9.62 -9.11
N PRO A 76 8.38 -10.88 -9.23
CA PRO A 76 8.54 -11.55 -10.51
C PRO A 76 7.20 -11.71 -11.25
N ARG A 77 7.23 -11.84 -12.57
CA ARG A 77 6.03 -12.02 -13.38
C ARG A 77 5.39 -13.40 -13.21
N LYS A 78 6.22 -14.44 -13.10
CA LYS A 78 5.77 -15.81 -12.86
C LYS A 78 5.52 -15.98 -11.37
N ARG A 79 4.32 -16.36 -10.99
CA ARG A 79 3.92 -16.66 -9.63
C ARG A 79 3.61 -18.13 -9.52
N ASP A 80 3.92 -18.70 -8.39
CA ASP A 80 3.45 -20.03 -8.06
C ASP A 80 1.93 -19.97 -7.84
N ARG A 81 1.23 -20.96 -8.37
CA ARG A 81 -0.23 -21.09 -8.22
C ARG A 81 -0.61 -22.25 -7.30
N LEU A 82 0.38 -22.90 -6.73
CA LEU A 82 0.16 -24.03 -5.83
C LEU A 82 -0.22 -23.54 -4.41
N TYR A 83 0.38 -22.45 -3.98
CA TYR A 83 0.12 -21.84 -2.68
C TYR A 83 0.08 -20.31 -2.78
N VAL A 84 -0.62 -19.71 -1.82
CA VAL A 84 -0.74 -18.25 -1.72
C VAL A 84 0.59 -17.64 -1.29
N ALA A 85 1.07 -16.68 -2.05
CA ALA A 85 2.26 -15.89 -1.75
C ALA A 85 1.98 -14.40 -1.96
N LEU A 86 2.95 -13.56 -1.58
CA LEU A 86 2.87 -12.14 -1.86
C LEU A 86 2.69 -11.88 -3.36
N GLY A 87 1.71 -11.08 -3.71
CA GLY A 87 1.32 -10.77 -5.09
C GLY A 87 0.31 -11.75 -5.69
N SER A 88 -0.07 -12.84 -5.01
CA SER A 88 -1.12 -13.74 -5.48
C SER A 88 -2.49 -13.06 -5.48
N ILE A 89 -3.28 -13.37 -6.47
CA ILE A 89 -4.71 -13.05 -6.51
C ILE A 89 -5.46 -14.29 -6.10
N VAL A 90 -6.30 -14.19 -5.08
CA VAL A 90 -7.04 -15.30 -4.51
C VAL A 90 -8.54 -15.08 -4.63
N ASP A 91 -9.26 -16.13 -4.98
CA ASP A 91 -10.71 -16.16 -4.95
C ASP A 91 -11.16 -16.94 -3.72
N LEU A 92 -11.96 -16.31 -2.87
CA LEU A 92 -12.49 -16.84 -1.62
C LEU A 92 -14.01 -16.91 -1.67
N ILE A 93 -14.58 -17.95 -1.07
CA ILE A 93 -16.03 -18.07 -0.88
C ILE A 93 -16.33 -18.08 0.62
N ASP A 94 -17.29 -17.25 1.03
CA ASP A 94 -17.79 -17.27 2.42
C ASP A 94 -18.87 -18.35 2.63
N ALA A 95 -19.26 -18.55 3.89
CA ALA A 95 -20.29 -19.52 4.27
C ALA A 95 -21.67 -19.26 3.62
N LYS A 96 -21.87 -18.06 3.07
CA LYS A 96 -23.10 -17.67 2.35
C LYS A 96 -22.98 -17.86 0.82
N GLY A 97 -21.86 -18.41 0.34
CA GLY A 97 -21.59 -18.61 -1.08
C GLY A 97 -21.19 -17.35 -1.83
N ARG A 98 -20.82 -16.27 -1.16
CA ARG A 98 -20.37 -15.04 -1.82
C ARG A 98 -18.92 -15.15 -2.20
N LEU A 99 -18.63 -14.89 -3.47
CA LEU A 99 -17.27 -14.87 -4.01
C LEU A 99 -16.61 -13.51 -3.75
N MET A 100 -15.38 -13.56 -3.24
CA MET A 100 -14.52 -12.40 -3.05
C MET A 100 -13.18 -12.63 -3.74
N THR A 101 -12.73 -11.66 -4.53
CA THR A 101 -11.41 -11.69 -5.15
C THR A 101 -10.49 -10.70 -4.45
N LEU A 102 -9.38 -11.17 -3.91
CA LEU A 102 -8.42 -10.36 -3.18
C LEU A 102 -7.02 -10.55 -3.74
N MET A 103 -6.19 -9.52 -3.64
CA MET A 103 -4.77 -9.55 -3.97
C MET A 103 -3.93 -9.34 -2.72
N ILE A 104 -2.99 -10.24 -2.47
CA ILE A 104 -2.07 -10.11 -1.34
C ILE A 104 -0.90 -9.22 -1.74
N VAL A 105 -0.71 -8.13 -1.01
CA VAL A 105 0.32 -7.11 -1.31
C VAL A 105 1.09 -6.70 -0.06
N ASP A 106 2.19 -5.96 -0.25
CA ASP A 106 2.87 -5.29 0.86
C ASP A 106 1.94 -4.24 1.51
N SER A 107 2.15 -3.99 2.80
CA SER A 107 1.30 -3.05 3.58
C SER A 107 1.20 -1.66 2.96
N ILE A 108 2.25 -1.20 2.28
CA ILE A 108 2.25 0.12 1.62
C ILE A 108 1.33 0.18 0.39
N GLU A 109 1.05 -0.96 -0.23
CA GLU A 109 0.14 -1.08 -1.37
C GLU A 109 -1.29 -1.46 -0.94
N ALA A 110 -1.49 -1.79 0.33
CA ALA A 110 -2.77 -2.26 0.84
C ALA A 110 -3.88 -1.21 0.63
N ASN A 111 -4.97 -1.66 0.05
CA ASN A 111 -6.20 -0.88 -0.12
C ASN A 111 -7.39 -1.84 -0.14
N PRO A 112 -7.99 -2.13 1.02
CA PRO A 112 -9.09 -3.09 1.13
C PRO A 112 -10.29 -2.74 0.24
N SER A 113 -10.56 -1.46 0.03
CA SER A 113 -11.66 -1.00 -0.85
C SER A 113 -11.45 -1.42 -2.30
N ASN A 114 -10.21 -1.64 -2.72
CA ASN A 114 -9.85 -2.12 -4.06
C ASN A 114 -9.43 -3.61 -4.07
N GLY A 115 -9.78 -4.37 -3.03
CA GLY A 115 -9.45 -5.77 -2.93
C GLY A 115 -7.96 -6.08 -2.71
N LYS A 116 -7.16 -5.11 -2.26
CA LYS A 116 -5.74 -5.29 -1.94
C LYS A 116 -5.55 -5.42 -0.44
N ILE A 117 -5.18 -6.60 0.00
CA ILE A 117 -5.01 -6.93 1.41
C ILE A 117 -3.52 -7.02 1.74
N SER A 118 -3.13 -6.42 2.86
CA SER A 118 -1.76 -6.54 3.36
C SER A 118 -1.44 -7.98 3.74
N ALA A 119 -0.26 -8.44 3.34
CA ALA A 119 0.28 -9.73 3.77
C ALA A 119 0.42 -9.83 5.30
N ASN A 120 0.63 -8.70 5.98
CA ASN A 120 0.76 -8.61 7.44
C ASN A 120 -0.59 -8.40 8.16
N SER A 121 -1.70 -8.33 7.42
CA SER A 121 -3.03 -8.30 8.05
C SER A 121 -3.45 -9.68 8.53
N PRO A 122 -4.37 -9.79 9.52
CA PRO A 122 -4.84 -11.09 10.01
C PRO A 122 -5.35 -12.01 8.90
N LEU A 123 -6.05 -11.45 7.90
CA LEU A 123 -6.50 -12.19 6.72
C LEU A 123 -5.32 -12.58 5.81
N GLY A 124 -4.40 -11.66 5.55
CA GLY A 124 -3.21 -11.92 4.72
C GLY A 124 -2.32 -13.01 5.32
N GLU A 125 -2.03 -12.93 6.61
CA GLU A 125 -1.24 -13.95 7.32
C GLU A 125 -1.91 -15.32 7.31
N SER A 126 -3.23 -15.37 7.46
CA SER A 126 -4.00 -16.62 7.40
C SER A 126 -4.02 -17.25 6.00
N LEU A 127 -3.88 -16.43 4.94
CA LEU A 127 -3.91 -16.88 3.55
C LEU A 127 -2.54 -17.34 3.04
N ILE A 128 -1.46 -16.68 3.44
CA ILE A 128 -0.12 -17.01 2.95
C ILE A 128 0.23 -18.47 3.25
N GLY A 129 0.74 -19.17 2.25
CA GLY A 129 1.10 -20.59 2.31
C GLY A 129 -0.08 -21.56 2.15
N LYS A 130 -1.31 -21.07 2.04
CA LYS A 130 -2.49 -21.91 1.83
C LYS A 130 -2.62 -22.38 0.40
N THR A 131 -3.22 -23.56 0.23
CA THR A 131 -3.50 -24.19 -1.05
C THR A 131 -5.00 -24.13 -1.38
N ILE A 132 -5.35 -24.39 -2.62
CA ILE A 132 -6.75 -24.45 -3.06
C ILE A 132 -7.51 -25.50 -2.25
N GLN A 133 -8.76 -25.22 -1.94
CA GLN A 133 -9.70 -25.98 -1.11
C GLN A 133 -9.47 -25.90 0.42
N GLU A 134 -8.42 -25.25 0.89
CA GLU A 134 -8.28 -25.02 2.31
C GLU A 134 -9.29 -23.99 2.82
N THR A 135 -9.78 -24.23 4.03
CA THR A 135 -10.68 -23.32 4.74
C THR A 135 -9.88 -22.50 5.73
N ILE A 136 -10.16 -21.21 5.77
CA ILE A 136 -9.52 -20.24 6.65
C ILE A 136 -10.56 -19.76 7.65
N SER A 137 -10.27 -19.90 8.93
CA SER A 137 -11.09 -19.35 10.00
C SER A 137 -10.50 -18.04 10.48
N LEU A 138 -11.27 -16.98 10.37
CA LEU A 138 -10.92 -15.64 10.86
C LEU A 138 -11.85 -15.23 11.96
N THR A 139 -11.28 -14.74 13.04
CA THR A 139 -12.03 -14.10 14.12
C THR A 139 -11.82 -12.60 14.06
N ILE A 140 -12.87 -11.87 13.70
CA ILE A 140 -12.87 -10.40 13.67
C ILE A 140 -13.80 -9.92 14.79
N GLY A 141 -13.22 -9.44 15.86
CA GLY A 141 -13.98 -9.11 17.08
C GLY A 141 -14.66 -10.34 17.67
N CYS A 142 -15.99 -10.31 17.79
CA CYS A 142 -16.80 -11.43 18.29
C CYS A 142 -17.33 -12.35 17.18
N ARG A 143 -16.98 -12.11 15.92
CA ARG A 143 -17.49 -12.89 14.78
C ARG A 143 -16.41 -13.81 14.23
N LYS A 144 -16.72 -15.10 14.19
CA LYS A 144 -15.94 -16.10 13.49
C LYS A 144 -16.47 -16.18 12.04
N THR A 145 -15.58 -15.99 11.07
CA THR A 145 -15.90 -16.08 9.64
C THR A 145 -15.04 -17.17 9.03
N GLU A 146 -15.65 -18.07 8.30
CA GLU A 146 -14.97 -19.13 7.56
C GLU A 146 -14.97 -18.77 6.06
N LEU A 147 -13.80 -18.85 5.45
CA LEU A 147 -13.57 -18.57 4.04
C LEU A 147 -12.89 -19.78 3.41
N GLN A 148 -13.39 -20.23 2.27
CA GLN A 148 -12.75 -21.28 1.49
C GLN A 148 -11.98 -20.71 0.32
N LEU A 149 -10.73 -21.13 0.17
CA LEU A 149 -9.87 -20.74 -0.95
C LEU A 149 -10.23 -21.58 -2.19
N VAL A 150 -10.71 -20.89 -3.23
CA VAL A 150 -11.24 -21.55 -4.45
C VAL A 150 -10.22 -21.53 -5.58
N ALA A 151 -9.50 -20.43 -5.75
CA ALA A 151 -8.52 -20.28 -6.81
C ALA A 151 -7.35 -19.38 -6.39
N ILE A 152 -6.19 -19.66 -6.96
CA ILE A 152 -4.96 -18.84 -6.83
C ILE A 152 -4.51 -18.47 -8.25
N ARG A 153 -4.31 -17.16 -8.46
CA ARG A 153 -3.90 -16.59 -9.76
C ARG A 153 -2.69 -15.69 -9.62
#